data_d8be2c0d3358c4a3ba4765216105c012
#
_entry.id   d8be2c0d3358c4a3ba4765216105c012
#
_cell.length_a   1.000
_cell.length_b   1.000
_cell.length_c   1.000
_cell.angle_alpha   90.00
_cell.angle_beta   90.00
_cell.angle_gamma   90.00
#
_symmetry.space_group_name_H-M   'P 1'
#
loop_
_entity.id
_entity.type
_entity.pdbx_description
1 polymer ?
#
loop_
_entity_poly.entity_id
_entity_poly.type
_entity_poly.pdbx_seq_one_letter_code
_entity_poly.pdbx_strand_id
1 'polypeptide(L)'
;MPCFDDSTTTPAPVEEVWKLLYDPSRFPDWWEGIETVQPAGHDGAGDITIYPDGYPDFPMPQALRADQDGRRVTISCLVSDLEFAWRLEPLPGEGTRIAVHVDIPEAEGHRLEAQRGTVSASLRSLAALAAAATDAPRAPG
;
A
#
# COMPACT_ATOMS: atom_id res chain seq x y z
N MET A 1 -13.55 -2.90 -17.46
CA MET A 1 -12.71 -3.51 -16.41
C MET A 1 -13.15 -2.99 -15.06
N PRO A 2 -13.47 -3.85 -14.08
CA PRO A 2 -13.90 -3.37 -12.77
C PRO A 2 -12.80 -2.57 -12.10
N CYS A 3 -13.17 -1.50 -11.46
CA CYS A 3 -12.24 -0.70 -10.68
C CYS A 3 -12.99 -0.03 -9.54
N PHE A 4 -12.24 0.43 -8.54
CA PHE A 4 -12.83 1.21 -7.47
C PHE A 4 -11.77 2.13 -6.86
N ASP A 5 -12.25 3.15 -6.15
CA ASP A 5 -11.41 4.07 -5.40
C ASP A 5 -11.80 4.04 -3.94
N ASP A 6 -10.82 4.21 -3.08
CA ASP A 6 -11.07 4.32 -1.64
C ASP A 6 -10.08 5.33 -1.07
N SER A 7 -10.39 5.87 0.08
CA SER A 7 -9.49 6.83 0.72
C SER A 7 -9.76 6.92 2.22
N THR A 8 -8.77 7.43 2.94
CA THR A 8 -8.88 7.72 4.36
C THR A 8 -7.99 8.90 4.68
N THR A 9 -8.10 9.41 5.89
CA THR A 9 -7.24 10.50 6.35
C THR A 9 -6.53 10.08 7.63
N THR A 10 -5.37 10.69 7.88
CA THR A 10 -4.59 10.46 9.09
C THR A 10 -4.03 11.81 9.55
N PRO A 11 -3.87 12.03 10.86
CA PRO A 11 -3.21 13.24 11.35
C PRO A 11 -1.70 13.26 11.10
N ALA A 12 -1.13 12.15 10.65
CA ALA A 12 0.31 12.05 10.38
C ALA A 12 0.71 12.89 9.17
N PRO A 13 1.90 13.49 9.17
CA PRO A 13 2.40 14.21 8.00
C PRO A 13 2.71 13.27 6.84
N VAL A 14 2.74 13.81 5.63
CA VAL A 14 2.96 13.04 4.40
C VAL A 14 4.23 12.18 4.52
N GLU A 15 5.29 12.72 5.08
CA GLU A 15 6.57 12.02 5.19
C GLU A 15 6.45 10.72 6.00
N GLU A 16 5.65 10.72 7.05
CA GLU A 16 5.46 9.53 7.87
C GLU A 16 4.68 8.46 7.13
N VAL A 17 3.65 8.87 6.37
CA VAL A 17 2.89 7.92 5.56
C VAL A 17 3.75 7.41 4.40
N TRP A 18 4.54 8.29 3.79
CA TRP A 18 5.40 7.93 2.67
C TRP A 18 6.38 6.82 3.03
N LYS A 19 6.98 6.89 4.21
CA LYS A 19 7.91 5.87 4.68
C LYS A 19 7.30 4.47 4.74
N LEU A 20 6.02 4.41 5.06
CA LEU A 20 5.30 3.13 5.14
C LEU A 20 4.83 2.67 3.77
N LEU A 21 4.58 3.59 2.86
CA LEU A 21 3.97 3.29 1.57
C LEU A 21 4.99 2.89 0.51
N TYR A 22 6.15 3.56 0.45
CA TYR A 22 7.12 3.30 -0.61
C TYR A 22 8.05 2.12 -0.30
N ASP A 23 8.13 1.70 0.95
CA ASP A 23 9.03 0.64 1.38
C ASP A 23 8.28 -0.69 1.47
N PRO A 24 8.48 -1.60 0.51
CA PRO A 24 7.73 -2.85 0.50
C PRO A 24 7.96 -3.72 1.73
N SER A 25 9.09 -3.58 2.42
CA SER A 25 9.33 -4.33 3.64
C SER A 25 8.35 -3.97 4.77
N ARG A 26 7.67 -2.83 4.64
CA ARG A 26 6.68 -2.38 5.62
C ARG A 26 5.26 -2.83 5.27
N PHE A 27 5.01 -3.36 4.07
CA PHE A 27 3.69 -3.76 3.64
C PHE A 27 3.00 -4.74 4.61
N PRO A 28 3.68 -5.76 5.15
CA PRO A 28 3.02 -6.66 6.10
C PRO A 28 2.54 -5.97 7.36
N ASP A 29 3.07 -4.80 7.69
CA ASP A 29 2.69 -4.07 8.89
C ASP A 29 1.31 -3.42 8.77
N TRP A 30 0.88 -3.09 7.54
CA TRP A 30 -0.39 -2.37 7.35
C TRP A 30 -1.27 -2.93 6.23
N TRP A 31 -0.70 -3.61 5.24
CA TRP A 31 -1.48 -4.12 4.10
C TRP A 31 -2.07 -5.48 4.47
N GLU A 32 -3.40 -5.50 4.64
CA GLU A 32 -4.09 -6.74 5.00
C GLU A 32 -3.95 -7.78 3.89
N GLY A 33 -3.71 -9.03 4.30
CA GLY A 33 -3.58 -10.13 3.35
C GLY A 33 -2.17 -10.38 2.86
N ILE A 34 -1.20 -9.55 3.25
CA ILE A 34 0.20 -9.76 2.92
C ILE A 34 0.94 -10.26 4.13
N GLU A 35 1.53 -11.45 4.04
CA GLU A 35 2.32 -12.02 5.13
C GLU A 35 3.78 -11.60 5.03
N THR A 36 4.36 -11.72 3.83
CA THR A 36 5.78 -11.44 3.61
C THR A 36 6.00 -10.78 2.25
N VAL A 37 6.99 -9.92 2.18
CA VAL A 37 7.42 -9.30 0.93
C VAL A 37 8.92 -9.46 0.80
N GLN A 38 9.39 -9.87 -0.39
CA GLN A 38 10.80 -9.98 -0.69
C GLN A 38 11.16 -9.12 -1.89
N PRO A 39 12.23 -8.33 -1.82
CA PRO A 39 12.70 -7.62 -3.00
C PRO A 39 13.21 -8.61 -4.04
N ALA A 40 12.90 -8.36 -5.31
CA ALA A 40 13.24 -9.28 -6.38
C ALA A 40 14.59 -8.97 -7.05
N GLY A 41 15.19 -7.82 -6.77
CA GLY A 41 16.41 -7.41 -7.45
C GLY A 41 17.50 -6.91 -6.52
N HIS A 42 18.71 -6.84 -7.04
CA HIS A 42 19.86 -6.35 -6.29
C HIS A 42 19.94 -4.84 -6.24
N ASP A 43 19.34 -4.19 -7.19
CA ASP A 43 19.39 -2.73 -7.32
C ASP A 43 18.22 -2.04 -6.64
N GLY A 44 17.29 -2.80 -6.07
CA GLY A 44 16.15 -2.25 -5.39
C GLY A 44 15.14 -1.56 -6.28
N ALA A 45 15.34 -1.63 -7.59
CA ALA A 45 14.45 -0.99 -8.52
C ALA A 45 13.32 -1.94 -8.89
N GLY A 46 12.15 -1.58 -8.54
CA GLY A 46 10.96 -1.96 -9.22
C GLY A 46 10.27 -3.22 -8.78
N ASP A 47 10.91 -4.35 -8.74
CA ASP A 47 10.16 -5.60 -8.60
C ASP A 47 10.24 -6.18 -7.20
N ILE A 48 9.10 -6.69 -6.74
CA ILE A 48 9.00 -7.35 -5.43
C ILE A 48 8.19 -8.63 -5.59
N THR A 49 8.29 -9.52 -4.62
CA THR A 49 7.45 -10.71 -4.54
C THR A 49 6.65 -10.65 -3.25
N ILE A 50 5.33 -10.78 -3.39
CA ILE A 50 4.41 -10.77 -2.25
C ILE A 50 3.98 -12.20 -1.97
N TYR A 51 3.97 -12.58 -0.70
CA TYR A 51 3.45 -13.87 -0.24
C TYR A 51 2.17 -13.60 0.54
N PRO A 52 1.02 -14.08 0.04
CA PRO A 52 -0.26 -13.84 0.73
C PRO A 52 -0.34 -14.55 2.07
N ASP A 53 -1.14 -14.00 2.95
CA ASP A 53 -1.41 -14.58 4.25
C ASP A 53 -2.00 -15.98 4.10
N GLY A 54 -1.40 -16.97 4.78
CA GLY A 54 -1.84 -18.35 4.68
C GLY A 54 -1.31 -19.12 3.47
N TYR A 55 -0.55 -18.46 2.60
CA TYR A 55 0.02 -19.08 1.40
C TYR A 55 1.50 -18.75 1.24
N PRO A 56 2.35 -19.19 2.19
CA PRO A 56 3.78 -18.80 2.14
C PRO A 56 4.54 -19.38 0.96
N ASP A 57 3.97 -20.40 0.29
CA ASP A 57 4.60 -21.03 -0.86
C ASP A 57 4.04 -20.53 -2.19
N PHE A 58 3.24 -19.47 -2.17
CA PHE A 58 2.60 -18.93 -3.37
C PHE A 58 3.14 -17.52 -3.69
N PRO A 59 4.27 -17.45 -4.42
CA PRO A 59 4.86 -16.15 -4.73
C PRO A 59 4.00 -15.37 -5.74
N MET A 60 3.78 -14.10 -5.46
CA MET A 60 3.06 -13.19 -6.36
C MET A 60 3.99 -12.06 -6.77
N PRO A 61 4.63 -12.16 -7.93
CA PRO A 61 5.54 -11.10 -8.38
C PRO A 61 4.78 -9.84 -8.75
N GLN A 62 5.32 -8.69 -8.32
CA GLN A 62 4.72 -7.38 -8.52
C GLN A 62 5.77 -6.42 -9.04
N ALA A 63 5.34 -5.49 -9.89
CA ALA A 63 6.17 -4.35 -10.25
C ALA A 63 5.82 -3.20 -9.34
N LEU A 64 6.83 -2.62 -8.71
CA LEU A 64 6.65 -1.49 -7.81
C LEU A 64 7.26 -0.25 -8.44
N ARG A 65 6.50 0.84 -8.49
CA ARG A 65 7.00 2.13 -8.97
C ARG A 65 6.64 3.20 -7.96
N ALA A 66 7.65 3.90 -7.47
CA ALA A 66 7.45 4.98 -6.51
C ALA A 66 7.86 6.30 -7.14
N ASP A 67 6.95 7.27 -7.11
CA ASP A 67 7.20 8.63 -7.58
C ASP A 67 7.12 9.55 -6.37
N GLN A 68 8.28 9.91 -5.83
CA GLN A 68 8.35 10.74 -4.64
C GLN A 68 7.79 12.14 -4.88
N ASP A 69 8.07 12.72 -6.04
CA ASP A 69 7.61 14.07 -6.36
C ASP A 69 6.09 14.12 -6.47
N GLY A 70 5.51 13.08 -7.09
CA GLY A 70 4.06 12.99 -7.21
C GLY A 70 3.39 12.33 -6.02
N ARG A 71 4.16 11.84 -5.06
CA ARG A 71 3.68 11.12 -3.88
C ARG A 71 2.77 9.96 -4.25
N ARG A 72 3.22 9.17 -5.22
CA ARG A 72 2.48 8.03 -5.76
C ARG A 72 3.31 6.76 -5.66
N VAL A 73 2.61 5.67 -5.36
CA VAL A 73 3.20 4.33 -5.44
C VAL A 73 2.24 3.47 -6.23
N THR A 74 2.74 2.88 -7.31
CA THR A 74 1.95 1.99 -8.15
C THR A 74 2.49 0.58 -8.03
N ILE A 75 1.60 -0.37 -7.77
CA ILE A 75 1.97 -1.78 -7.61
C ILE A 75 1.12 -2.56 -8.60
N SER A 76 1.78 -3.22 -9.55
CA SER A 76 1.12 -3.96 -10.62
C SER A 76 1.49 -5.44 -10.52
N CYS A 77 0.50 -6.31 -10.54
CA CYS A 77 0.73 -7.74 -10.54
C CYS A 77 1.31 -8.17 -11.89
N LEU A 78 2.41 -8.91 -11.88
CA LEU A 78 3.07 -9.33 -13.12
C LEU A 78 2.41 -10.54 -13.79
N VAL A 79 1.49 -11.22 -13.08
CA VAL A 79 0.78 -12.37 -13.61
C VAL A 79 -0.69 -12.09 -13.90
N SER A 80 -1.16 -10.89 -13.64
CA SER A 80 -2.52 -10.45 -13.95
C SER A 80 -2.50 -8.93 -14.16
N ASP A 81 -3.65 -8.37 -14.51
CA ASP A 81 -3.75 -6.92 -14.71
C ASP A 81 -4.21 -6.18 -13.44
N LEU A 82 -4.12 -6.83 -12.29
CA LEU A 82 -4.45 -6.21 -11.00
C LEU A 82 -3.42 -5.12 -10.68
N GLU A 83 -3.91 -3.92 -10.42
CA GLU A 83 -3.03 -2.77 -10.17
C GLU A 83 -3.59 -1.92 -9.04
N PHE A 84 -2.69 -1.49 -8.15
CA PHE A 84 -2.98 -0.57 -7.05
C PHE A 84 -2.21 0.72 -7.26
N ALA A 85 -2.91 1.84 -7.38
CA ALA A 85 -2.28 3.15 -7.48
C ALA A 85 -2.56 3.94 -6.20
N TRP A 86 -1.57 4.04 -5.34
CA TRP A 86 -1.65 4.76 -4.06
C TRP A 86 -1.18 6.20 -4.25
N ARG A 87 -1.86 7.12 -3.60
CA ARG A 87 -1.52 8.54 -3.70
C ARG A 87 -1.70 9.22 -2.34
N LEU A 88 -0.79 10.12 -2.03
CA LEU A 88 -0.84 10.90 -0.80
C LEU A 88 -1.07 12.37 -1.13
N GLU A 89 -1.97 13.02 -0.38
CA GLU A 89 -2.25 14.43 -0.51
C GLU A 89 -2.16 15.09 0.86
N PRO A 90 -1.36 16.16 0.99
CA PRO A 90 -1.33 16.90 2.25
C PRO A 90 -2.67 17.59 2.47
N LEU A 91 -3.15 17.55 3.73
CA LEU A 91 -4.39 18.24 4.08
C LEU A 91 -4.09 19.65 4.53
N PRO A 92 -5.05 20.59 4.35
CA PRO A 92 -4.91 21.93 4.92
C PRO A 92 -4.73 21.84 6.44
N GLY A 93 -3.68 22.48 6.95
CA GLY A 93 -3.34 22.39 8.37
C GLY A 93 -2.38 21.24 8.60
N GLU A 94 -2.87 20.15 9.13
CA GLU A 94 -2.04 18.98 9.42
C GLU A 94 -2.71 17.70 8.94
N GLY A 95 -1.89 16.73 8.54
CA GLY A 95 -2.40 15.43 8.18
C GLY A 95 -2.27 15.13 6.71
N THR A 96 -2.72 13.95 6.35
CA THR A 96 -2.57 13.42 4.99
C THR A 96 -3.84 12.67 4.60
N ARG A 97 -4.24 12.86 3.35
CA ARG A 97 -5.25 12.01 2.73
C ARG A 97 -4.52 10.91 1.97
N ILE A 98 -4.91 9.67 2.24
CA ILE A 98 -4.36 8.49 1.57
C ILE A 98 -5.45 7.99 0.64
N ALA A 99 -5.17 7.99 -0.67
CA ALA A 99 -6.12 7.54 -1.68
C ALA A 99 -5.53 6.39 -2.47
N VAL A 100 -6.38 5.47 -2.90
CA VAL A 100 -5.95 4.35 -3.74
C VAL A 100 -6.99 4.10 -4.81
N HIS A 101 -6.50 3.87 -6.04
CA HIS A 101 -7.32 3.43 -7.15
C HIS A 101 -6.91 1.99 -7.48
N VAL A 102 -7.90 1.11 -7.61
CA VAL A 102 -7.64 -0.32 -7.84
C VAL A 102 -8.32 -0.73 -9.14
N ASP A 103 -7.53 -1.28 -10.07
CA ASP A 103 -8.02 -1.88 -11.30
C ASP A 103 -7.98 -3.39 -11.15
N ILE A 104 -9.12 -4.04 -11.40
CA ILE A 104 -9.26 -5.49 -11.25
C ILE A 104 -9.51 -6.09 -12.63
N PRO A 105 -8.76 -7.15 -13.06
CA PRO A 105 -9.05 -7.81 -14.32
C PRO A 105 -10.47 -8.36 -14.37
N GLU A 106 -11.09 -8.34 -15.54
CA GLU A 106 -12.44 -8.86 -15.68
C GLU A 106 -12.57 -10.31 -15.21
N ALA A 107 -11.54 -11.10 -15.45
CA ALA A 107 -11.52 -12.49 -15.01
C ALA A 107 -11.60 -12.62 -13.48
N GLU A 108 -11.19 -11.57 -12.76
CA GLU A 108 -11.22 -11.55 -11.31
C GLU A 108 -12.28 -10.61 -10.74
N GLY A 109 -13.21 -10.17 -11.57
CA GLY A 109 -14.26 -9.25 -11.14
C GLY A 109 -15.09 -9.77 -9.97
N HIS A 110 -15.20 -11.08 -9.81
CA HIS A 110 -15.89 -11.70 -8.69
C HIS A 110 -15.21 -11.42 -7.35
N ARG A 111 -13.97 -10.94 -7.36
CA ARG A 111 -13.21 -10.59 -6.14
C ARG A 111 -13.37 -9.13 -5.74
N LEU A 112 -14.17 -8.37 -6.47
CA LEU A 112 -14.31 -6.94 -6.25
C LEU A 112 -14.66 -6.62 -4.80
N GLU A 113 -15.68 -7.28 -4.25
CA GLU A 113 -16.10 -7.03 -2.87
C GLU A 113 -15.04 -7.40 -1.85
N ALA A 114 -14.35 -8.53 -2.07
CA ALA A 114 -13.26 -8.94 -1.18
C ALA A 114 -12.11 -7.94 -1.23
N GLN A 115 -11.76 -7.47 -2.43
CA GLN A 115 -10.69 -6.47 -2.58
C GLN A 115 -11.06 -5.15 -1.93
N ARG A 116 -12.31 -4.71 -2.05
CA ARG A 116 -12.77 -3.48 -1.41
C ARG A 116 -12.63 -3.58 0.11
N GLY A 117 -13.00 -4.71 0.68
CA GLY A 117 -12.85 -4.94 2.12
C GLY A 117 -11.40 -4.94 2.56
N THR A 118 -10.54 -5.62 1.81
CA THR A 118 -9.11 -5.67 2.09
C THR A 118 -8.47 -4.29 1.99
N VAL A 119 -8.79 -3.54 0.96
CA VAL A 119 -8.25 -2.20 0.75
C VAL A 119 -8.72 -1.25 1.84
N SER A 120 -10.00 -1.31 2.20
CA SER A 120 -10.55 -0.48 3.26
C SER A 120 -9.84 -0.74 4.60
N ALA A 121 -9.64 -2.02 4.94
CA ALA A 121 -8.91 -2.39 6.15
C ALA A 121 -7.46 -1.94 6.09
N SER A 122 -6.81 -2.08 4.94
CA SER A 122 -5.42 -1.67 4.74
C SER A 122 -5.26 -0.16 4.90
N LEU A 123 -6.18 0.63 4.35
CA LEU A 123 -6.16 2.07 4.51
C LEU A 123 -6.25 2.47 5.98
N ARG A 124 -7.16 1.84 6.73
CA ARG A 124 -7.31 2.12 8.16
C ARG A 124 -6.04 1.74 8.93
N SER A 125 -5.45 0.60 8.60
CA SER A 125 -4.22 0.16 9.24
C SER A 125 -3.06 1.09 8.95
N LEU A 126 -2.92 1.51 7.69
CA LEU A 126 -1.88 2.45 7.29
C LEU A 126 -2.04 3.79 8.01
N ALA A 127 -3.26 4.32 8.05
CA ALA A 127 -3.55 5.57 8.72
C ALA A 127 -3.25 5.49 10.22
N ALA A 128 -3.65 4.40 10.86
CA ALA A 128 -3.41 4.20 12.30
C ALA A 128 -1.93 4.03 12.60
N LEU A 129 -1.21 3.27 11.78
CA LEU A 129 0.22 3.06 11.97
C LEU A 129 1.00 4.35 11.82
N ALA A 130 0.67 5.15 10.81
CA ALA A 130 1.31 6.45 10.60
C ALA A 130 1.01 7.41 11.76
N ALA A 131 -0.22 7.44 12.23
CA ALA A 131 -0.62 8.28 13.36
C ALA A 131 0.10 7.85 14.64
N ALA A 132 0.21 6.55 14.88
CA ALA A 132 0.92 6.02 16.05
C ALA A 132 2.40 6.38 16.02
N ALA A 133 3.02 6.33 14.84
CA ALA A 133 4.42 6.71 14.69
C ALA A 133 4.64 8.20 14.97
N THR A 134 3.65 9.03 14.59
CA THR A 134 3.71 10.47 14.82
C THR A 134 3.50 10.82 16.30
N ASP A 135 2.55 10.12 16.95
CA ASP A 135 2.19 10.35 18.34
C ASP A 135 3.12 9.63 19.32
N ALA A 136 3.93 8.70 18.85
CA ALA A 136 4.83 7.97 19.72
C ALA A 136 5.74 8.98 20.43
N PRO A 137 5.86 8.87 21.75
CA PRO A 137 6.77 9.75 22.46
C PRO A 137 8.17 9.55 21.90
N ARG A 138 8.71 10.59 21.35
CA ARG A 138 10.09 10.53 20.91
C ARG A 138 10.93 10.26 22.13
N ALA A 139 11.76 9.24 22.02
CA ALA A 139 12.67 8.97 23.10
C ALA A 139 13.38 10.28 23.46
N PRO A 140 13.31 10.69 24.73
CA PRO A 140 13.97 11.92 25.12
C PRO A 140 15.47 11.77 24.89
N GLY A 141 15.99 12.67 24.15
CA GLY A 141 17.43 12.68 23.88
C GLY A 141 17.78 12.03 22.65
#